data_c71ea505b92d5f8fe3cd586bec7a9d8b
#
_entry.id   c71ea505b92d5f8fe3cd586bec7a9d8b
#
_cell.length_a   1.000
_cell.length_b   1.000
_cell.length_c   1.000
_cell.angle_alpha   90.00
_cell.angle_beta   90.00
_cell.angle_gamma   90.00
#
_symmetry.space_group_name_H-M   'P 1'
#
loop_
_entity.id
_entity.type
_entity.pdbx_description
1 polymer ?
#
loop_
_entity_poly.entity_id
_entity_poly.type
_entity_poly.pdbx_seq_one_letter_code
_entity_poly.pdbx_strand_id
1 'polypeptide(L)'
;MSRKRKFLIPAALVLIGVSLWNILPDYLDNPYVWGGTSLTDGADCFGFVQSIYREYGYELPRVAAEQAYAGTQIPVEDALPGDLVFYADDSGNIYHVVIYAGDNKTIEAQSSKTGIVQGTLDTADAVWAVRLLEDSISSSASGNISEVNASSDMYGENLGVFDLTYYCACEICCDVETGITATGTPVVEGRTIAVDPSVIPCGTQVIINGHVFTAEDCGGAVRGNHIDIYVNDHQTALELGRGQAEVYLAK
;
A
#
# COMPACT_ATOMS: atom_id res chain seq x y z
N MET A 1 -39.28 5.40 20.08
CA MET A 1 -38.40 4.51 20.87
C MET A 1 -37.49 3.75 19.91
N SER A 2 -36.29 4.29 19.71
CA SER A 2 -35.27 3.71 18.81
C SER A 2 -34.56 2.58 19.56
N ARG A 3 -34.75 1.33 19.11
CA ARG A 3 -33.97 0.19 19.60
C ARG A 3 -32.54 0.31 19.07
N LYS A 4 -31.61 0.74 19.91
CA LYS A 4 -30.17 0.59 19.65
C LYS A 4 -29.91 -0.93 19.55
N ARG A 5 -29.60 -1.41 18.34
CA ARG A 5 -29.02 -2.73 18.12
C ARG A 5 -27.65 -2.75 18.80
N LYS A 6 -27.54 -3.49 19.89
CA LYS A 6 -26.23 -3.84 20.44
C LYS A 6 -25.63 -4.86 19.48
N PHE A 7 -24.67 -4.44 18.67
CA PHE A 7 -23.81 -5.38 17.97
C PHE A 7 -22.97 -6.10 19.04
N LEU A 8 -23.15 -7.40 19.15
CA LEU A 8 -22.22 -8.26 19.89
C LEU A 8 -20.97 -8.36 19.01
N ILE A 9 -19.85 -7.81 19.48
CA ILE A 9 -18.55 -7.98 18.85
C ILE A 9 -18.17 -9.45 19.00
N PRO A 10 -17.85 -10.17 17.91
CA PRO A 10 -17.44 -11.56 17.98
C PRO A 10 -16.20 -11.71 18.87
N ALA A 11 -16.16 -12.73 19.71
CA ALA A 11 -15.06 -12.94 20.67
C ALA A 11 -13.69 -13.13 19.97
N ALA A 12 -13.67 -13.66 18.74
CA ALA A 12 -12.45 -13.81 17.94
C ALA A 12 -11.89 -12.45 17.50
N LEU A 13 -12.71 -11.50 17.07
CA LEU A 13 -12.29 -10.14 16.71
C LEU A 13 -11.69 -9.40 17.91
N VAL A 14 -12.26 -9.57 19.11
CA VAL A 14 -11.71 -8.98 20.35
C VAL A 14 -10.35 -9.59 20.68
N LEU A 15 -10.17 -10.90 20.50
CA LEU A 15 -8.91 -11.59 20.80
C LEU A 15 -7.78 -11.17 19.85
N ILE A 16 -8.05 -11.03 18.54
CA ILE A 16 -7.03 -10.63 17.56
C ILE A 16 -6.77 -9.13 17.67
N GLY A 17 -7.76 -8.28 17.84
CA GLY A 17 -7.57 -6.86 18.08
C GLY A 17 -6.72 -6.59 19.34
N VAL A 18 -6.95 -7.33 20.41
CA VAL A 18 -6.13 -7.25 21.65
C VAL A 18 -4.73 -7.83 21.42
N SER A 19 -4.59 -8.90 20.63
CA SER A 19 -3.26 -9.47 20.31
C SER A 19 -2.46 -8.56 19.41
N LEU A 20 -3.05 -8.00 18.35
CA LEU A 20 -2.42 -7.00 17.48
C LEU A 20 -1.95 -5.80 18.30
N TRP A 21 -2.77 -5.27 19.20
CA TRP A 21 -2.42 -4.16 20.05
C TRP A 21 -1.20 -4.42 20.94
N ASN A 22 -0.96 -5.67 21.32
CA ASN A 22 0.17 -6.03 22.16
C ASN A 22 1.48 -6.18 21.38
N ILE A 23 1.44 -6.52 20.09
CA ILE A 23 2.66 -6.75 19.29
C ILE A 23 3.00 -5.59 18.36
N LEU A 24 2.01 -4.81 17.89
CA LEU A 24 2.27 -3.68 17.00
C LEU A 24 3.26 -2.65 17.56
N PRO A 25 3.26 -2.33 18.88
CA PRO A 25 4.26 -1.44 19.46
C PRO A 25 5.70 -1.93 19.32
N ASP A 26 5.94 -3.23 19.17
CA ASP A 26 7.28 -3.79 19.02
C ASP A 26 7.90 -3.48 17.65
N TYR A 27 7.08 -3.04 16.68
CA TYR A 27 7.52 -2.68 15.33
C TYR A 27 7.58 -1.16 15.09
N LEU A 28 7.16 -0.34 16.05
CA LEU A 28 7.29 1.11 15.94
C LEU A 28 8.77 1.51 15.78
N ASP A 29 9.00 2.59 15.05
CA ASP A 29 10.32 3.15 14.73
C ASP A 29 11.16 2.25 13.78
N ASN A 30 10.67 1.09 13.33
CA ASN A 30 11.33 0.32 12.30
C ASN A 30 11.22 1.02 10.94
N PRO A 31 12.21 0.84 10.05
CA PRO A 31 12.27 1.62 8.83
C PRO A 31 11.13 1.31 7.86
N TYR A 32 10.70 2.32 7.13
CA TYR A 32 9.96 2.13 5.89
C TYR A 32 10.94 1.79 4.78
N VAL A 33 10.71 0.68 4.08
CA VAL A 33 11.47 0.31 2.89
C VAL A 33 10.50 -0.02 1.78
N TRP A 34 10.60 0.72 0.70
CA TRP A 34 9.79 0.51 -0.48
C TRP A 34 9.96 -0.92 -1.04
N GLY A 35 8.86 -1.62 -1.34
CA GLY A 35 8.89 -3.02 -1.76
C GLY A 35 9.27 -4.00 -0.64
N GLY A 36 9.63 -3.51 0.53
CA GLY A 36 10.02 -4.33 1.68
C GLY A 36 8.84 -5.04 2.33
N THR A 37 9.14 -6.17 2.96
CA THR A 37 8.17 -7.00 3.71
C THR A 37 8.74 -7.46 5.05
N SER A 38 9.90 -6.96 5.45
CA SER A 38 10.51 -7.29 6.74
C SER A 38 9.99 -6.36 7.83
N LEU A 39 9.47 -6.93 8.90
CA LEU A 39 8.97 -6.16 10.04
C LEU A 39 10.09 -5.48 10.84
N THR A 40 11.35 -5.90 10.66
CA THR A 40 12.52 -5.39 11.39
C THR A 40 13.49 -4.63 10.49
N ASP A 41 13.67 -5.10 9.23
CA ASP A 41 14.66 -4.50 8.31
C ASP A 41 14.02 -3.47 7.39
N GLY A 42 12.69 -3.44 7.32
CA GLY A 42 11.89 -2.46 6.63
C GLY A 42 10.78 -3.04 5.75
N ALA A 43 9.66 -2.37 5.77
CA ALA A 43 8.48 -2.69 4.98
C ALA A 43 7.82 -1.42 4.44
N ASP A 44 7.18 -1.50 3.27
CA ASP A 44 6.20 -0.50 2.86
C ASP A 44 4.82 -0.78 3.49
N CYS A 45 3.83 0.09 3.27
CA CYS A 45 2.52 -0.03 3.90
C CYS A 45 1.85 -1.37 3.61
N PHE A 46 1.89 -1.86 2.36
CA PHE A 46 1.29 -3.14 1.97
C PHE A 46 2.09 -4.34 2.47
N GLY A 47 3.42 -4.26 2.44
CA GLY A 47 4.32 -5.29 2.96
C GLY A 47 4.28 -5.40 4.48
N PHE A 48 4.12 -4.30 5.20
CA PHE A 48 3.90 -4.26 6.64
C PHE A 48 2.62 -5.02 7.02
N VAL A 49 1.50 -4.63 6.40
CA VAL A 49 0.21 -5.30 6.62
C VAL A 49 0.27 -6.78 6.26
N GLN A 50 0.83 -7.13 5.09
CA GLN A 50 1.00 -8.52 4.67
C GLN A 50 1.79 -9.33 5.71
N SER A 51 2.87 -8.79 6.24
CA SER A 51 3.75 -9.49 7.17
C SER A 51 3.14 -9.62 8.57
N ILE A 52 2.44 -8.59 9.05
CA ILE A 52 1.69 -8.66 10.31
C ILE A 52 0.60 -9.75 10.21
N TYR A 53 -0.21 -9.73 9.16
CA TYR A 53 -1.31 -10.68 9.02
C TYR A 53 -0.83 -12.12 8.79
N ARG A 54 0.33 -12.31 8.16
CA ARG A 54 0.98 -13.63 8.03
C ARG A 54 1.29 -14.26 9.39
N GLU A 55 1.67 -13.49 10.40
CA GLU A 55 1.89 -14.00 11.76
C GLU A 55 0.61 -14.58 12.39
N TYR A 56 -0.56 -14.14 11.91
CA TYR A 56 -1.87 -14.66 12.32
C TYR A 56 -2.43 -15.71 11.36
N GLY A 57 -1.64 -16.16 10.37
CA GLY A 57 -2.03 -17.20 9.43
C GLY A 57 -2.88 -16.69 8.26
N TYR A 58 -2.89 -15.39 8.00
CA TYR A 58 -3.57 -14.79 6.84
C TYR A 58 -2.55 -14.47 5.76
N GLU A 59 -2.73 -15.04 4.58
CA GLU A 59 -1.92 -14.74 3.40
C GLU A 59 -2.61 -13.63 2.61
N LEU A 60 -2.07 -12.41 2.71
CA LEU A 60 -2.55 -11.26 1.95
C LEU A 60 -1.77 -11.10 0.65
N PRO A 61 -2.43 -10.64 -0.43
CA PRO A 61 -1.73 -10.26 -1.66
C PRO A 61 -0.68 -9.18 -1.40
N ARG A 62 0.30 -9.08 -2.30
CA ARG A 62 1.33 -8.02 -2.23
C ARG A 62 0.84 -6.72 -2.88
N VAL A 63 -0.10 -6.81 -3.81
CA VAL A 63 -0.62 -5.67 -4.57
C VAL A 63 -1.67 -4.91 -3.77
N ALA A 64 -1.52 -3.59 -3.71
CA ALA A 64 -2.42 -2.68 -3.02
C ALA A 64 -3.90 -2.91 -3.33
N ALA A 65 -4.21 -2.92 -4.61
CA ALA A 65 -5.59 -3.08 -5.07
C ALA A 65 -6.15 -4.47 -4.74
N GLU A 66 -5.33 -5.52 -4.74
CA GLU A 66 -5.78 -6.86 -4.33
C GLU A 66 -6.01 -6.94 -2.83
N GLN A 67 -5.15 -6.30 -2.01
CA GLN A 67 -5.36 -6.23 -0.56
C GLN A 67 -6.68 -5.52 -0.21
N ALA A 68 -7.02 -4.48 -0.96
CA ALA A 68 -8.25 -3.71 -0.77
C ALA A 68 -9.54 -4.52 -1.02
N TYR A 69 -9.41 -5.72 -1.61
CA TYR A 69 -10.50 -6.67 -1.86
C TYR A 69 -10.28 -8.05 -1.20
N ALA A 70 -9.27 -8.18 -0.34
CA ALA A 70 -8.92 -9.46 0.27
C ALA A 70 -9.91 -9.95 1.36
N GLY A 71 -10.90 -9.14 1.73
CA GLY A 71 -11.91 -9.46 2.75
C GLY A 71 -13.21 -8.74 2.51
N THR A 72 -14.03 -8.65 3.55
CA THR A 72 -15.30 -7.94 3.47
C THR A 72 -15.09 -6.43 3.56
N GLN A 73 -15.47 -5.71 2.51
CA GLN A 73 -15.45 -4.25 2.52
C GLN A 73 -16.57 -3.71 3.40
N ILE A 74 -16.22 -2.74 4.24
CA ILE A 74 -17.14 -2.08 5.17
C ILE A 74 -16.90 -0.56 5.15
N PRO A 75 -17.90 0.26 5.51
CA PRO A 75 -17.70 1.69 5.72
C PRO A 75 -16.59 1.95 6.76
N VAL A 76 -15.83 3.02 6.58
CA VAL A 76 -14.72 3.38 7.49
C VAL A 76 -15.21 3.62 8.93
N GLU A 77 -16.41 4.17 9.09
CA GLU A 77 -17.05 4.41 10.38
C GLU A 77 -17.45 3.12 11.14
N ASP A 78 -17.51 1.99 10.43
CA ASP A 78 -17.81 0.66 11.01
C ASP A 78 -16.51 -0.14 11.28
N ALA A 79 -15.34 0.47 11.08
CA ALA A 79 -14.06 -0.19 11.30
C ALA A 79 -13.87 -0.58 12.78
N LEU A 80 -13.39 -1.77 13.01
CA LEU A 80 -13.02 -2.32 14.32
C LEU A 80 -11.49 -2.51 14.40
N PRO A 81 -10.91 -2.52 15.61
CA PRO A 81 -9.49 -2.81 15.77
C PRO A 81 -9.07 -4.09 15.03
N GLY A 82 -8.06 -3.96 14.16
CA GLY A 82 -7.61 -5.03 13.27
C GLY A 82 -8.19 -4.97 11.87
N ASP A 83 -9.14 -4.10 11.56
CA ASP A 83 -9.54 -3.87 10.17
C ASP A 83 -8.47 -3.05 9.44
N LEU A 84 -8.34 -3.27 8.14
CA LEU A 84 -7.47 -2.51 7.26
C LEU A 84 -8.24 -1.33 6.68
N VAL A 85 -7.70 -0.12 6.78
CA VAL A 85 -8.30 1.06 6.15
C VAL A 85 -7.46 1.46 4.95
N PHE A 86 -8.12 1.65 3.81
CA PHE A 86 -7.49 1.97 2.54
C PHE A 86 -7.76 3.40 2.11
N TYR A 87 -6.74 3.99 1.50
CA TYR A 87 -6.75 5.35 0.97
C TYR A 87 -6.54 5.32 -0.54
N ALA A 88 -7.32 6.14 -1.25
CA ALA A 88 -7.24 6.25 -2.69
C ALA A 88 -7.11 7.71 -3.13
N ASP A 89 -6.50 7.90 -4.29
CA ASP A 89 -6.47 9.19 -4.95
C ASP A 89 -7.82 9.50 -5.64
N ASP A 90 -7.95 10.71 -6.21
CA ASP A 90 -9.14 11.15 -6.93
C ASP A 90 -9.53 10.26 -8.13
N SER A 91 -8.60 9.44 -8.61
CA SER A 91 -8.82 8.48 -9.70
C SER A 91 -9.25 7.10 -9.19
N GLY A 92 -9.31 6.91 -7.86
CA GLY A 92 -9.66 5.66 -7.21
C GLY A 92 -8.50 4.67 -7.05
N ASN A 93 -7.26 5.11 -7.28
CA ASN A 93 -6.09 4.25 -7.10
C ASN A 93 -5.75 4.15 -5.62
N ILE A 94 -5.66 2.95 -5.12
CA ILE A 94 -5.23 2.69 -3.74
C ILE A 94 -3.74 2.98 -3.62
N TYR A 95 -3.37 3.96 -2.82
CA TYR A 95 -1.99 4.35 -2.59
C TYR A 95 -1.47 4.04 -1.19
N HIS A 96 -2.36 3.83 -0.21
CA HIS A 96 -1.94 3.57 1.16
C HIS A 96 -2.91 2.63 1.88
N VAL A 97 -2.40 1.93 2.89
CA VAL A 97 -3.16 1.08 3.80
C VAL A 97 -2.63 1.22 5.23
N VAL A 98 -3.54 1.23 6.19
CA VAL A 98 -3.22 1.28 7.61
C VAL A 98 -3.97 0.18 8.37
N ILE A 99 -3.46 -0.24 9.51
CA ILE A 99 -4.19 -1.10 10.46
C ILE A 99 -4.93 -0.19 11.44
N TYR A 100 -6.24 -0.30 11.49
CA TYR A 100 -7.03 0.43 12.46
C TYR A 100 -6.84 -0.17 13.87
N ALA A 101 -6.44 0.66 14.80
CA ALA A 101 -6.11 0.24 16.17
C ALA A 101 -7.23 0.53 17.19
N GLY A 102 -8.33 1.16 16.74
CA GLY A 102 -9.39 1.65 17.62
C GLY A 102 -9.13 3.08 18.13
N ASP A 103 -10.14 3.70 18.71
CA ASP A 103 -10.06 5.03 19.29
C ASP A 103 -9.44 6.09 18.34
N ASN A 104 -9.77 6.01 17.06
CA ASN A 104 -9.26 6.87 15.98
C ASN A 104 -7.73 6.78 15.79
N LYS A 105 -7.11 5.66 16.14
CA LYS A 105 -5.68 5.41 15.98
C LYS A 105 -5.42 4.42 14.88
N THR A 106 -4.26 4.57 14.22
CA THR A 106 -3.76 3.66 13.21
C THR A 106 -2.35 3.18 13.58
N ILE A 107 -1.93 2.07 12.99
CA ILE A 107 -0.52 1.67 12.93
C ILE A 107 -0.20 1.38 11.48
N GLU A 108 0.89 1.95 11.00
CA GLU A 108 1.19 2.00 9.57
C GLU A 108 2.68 2.14 9.30
N ALA A 109 3.15 1.59 8.20
CA ALA A 109 4.41 1.99 7.60
C ALA A 109 4.10 3.22 6.73
N GLN A 110 4.43 4.41 7.25
CA GLN A 110 3.91 5.67 6.72
C GLN A 110 4.77 6.23 5.59
N SER A 111 6.06 6.40 5.82
CA SER A 111 6.99 6.96 4.84
C SER A 111 8.43 6.64 5.22
N SER A 112 9.35 6.84 4.27
CA SER A 112 10.79 6.73 4.48
C SER A 112 11.34 7.66 5.57
N LYS A 113 10.67 8.78 5.86
CA LYS A 113 11.05 9.72 6.93
C LYS A 113 10.60 9.29 8.31
N THR A 114 9.47 8.64 8.40
CA THR A 114 8.81 8.33 9.67
C THR A 114 8.89 6.87 10.05
N GLY A 115 9.10 5.97 9.08
CA GLY A 115 9.08 4.53 9.33
C GLY A 115 7.69 4.01 9.68
N ILE A 116 7.67 2.99 10.55
CA ILE A 116 6.45 2.42 11.11
C ILE A 116 6.03 3.24 12.33
N VAL A 117 4.84 3.81 12.30
CA VAL A 117 4.36 4.75 13.31
C VAL A 117 2.93 4.44 13.77
N GLN A 118 2.59 4.97 14.93
CA GLN A 118 1.20 5.14 15.32
C GLN A 118 0.69 6.47 14.77
N GLY A 119 -0.33 6.41 13.92
CA GLY A 119 -1.01 7.54 13.32
C GLY A 119 -2.39 7.80 13.93
N THR A 120 -3.11 8.70 13.28
CA THR A 120 -4.52 9.02 13.54
C THR A 120 -5.30 8.73 12.26
N LEU A 121 -6.44 8.06 12.37
CA LEU A 121 -7.28 7.77 11.23
C LEU A 121 -7.74 9.07 10.55
N ASP A 122 -7.31 9.29 9.33
CA ASP A 122 -7.85 10.32 8.46
C ASP A 122 -9.02 9.73 7.66
N THR A 123 -10.20 10.28 7.90
CA THR A 123 -11.42 9.82 7.22
C THR A 123 -11.72 10.62 5.95
N ALA A 124 -10.94 11.68 5.64
CA ALA A 124 -11.19 12.51 4.47
C ALA A 124 -10.83 11.79 3.18
N ASP A 125 -9.69 11.08 3.18
CA ASP A 125 -9.16 10.37 2.02
C ASP A 125 -9.33 8.84 2.11
N ALA A 126 -9.85 8.33 3.25
CA ALA A 126 -10.14 6.92 3.42
C ALA A 126 -11.38 6.52 2.60
N VAL A 127 -11.24 5.48 1.79
CA VAL A 127 -12.30 5.04 0.87
C VAL A 127 -13.19 3.95 1.46
N TRP A 128 -12.62 2.95 2.11
CA TRP A 128 -13.31 1.88 2.85
C TRP A 128 -12.35 1.17 3.80
N ALA A 129 -12.93 0.39 4.72
CA ALA A 129 -12.16 -0.57 5.50
C ALA A 129 -12.39 -1.99 4.99
N VAL A 130 -11.43 -2.89 5.24
CA VAL A 130 -11.53 -4.31 4.92
C VAL A 130 -11.40 -5.13 6.18
N ARG A 131 -12.42 -5.95 6.44
CA ARG A 131 -12.42 -6.92 7.51
C ARG A 131 -11.99 -8.28 6.99
N LEU A 132 -10.85 -8.76 7.48
CA LEU A 132 -10.28 -10.07 7.12
C LEU A 132 -10.77 -11.17 8.07
N LEU A 133 -11.19 -10.79 9.29
CA LEU A 133 -11.47 -11.68 10.38
C LEU A 133 -12.99 -11.91 10.49
N GLU A 134 -13.57 -12.68 9.56
CA GLU A 134 -14.92 -13.19 9.75
C GLU A 134 -14.89 -14.45 10.62
N ASP A 135 -15.90 -14.57 11.50
CA ASP A 135 -16.04 -15.68 12.41
C ASP A 135 -15.92 -17.04 11.73
N SER A 136 -14.83 -17.74 11.96
CA SER A 136 -14.66 -19.16 11.62
C SER A 136 -15.49 -20.09 12.56
N ILE A 137 -16.62 -19.61 13.09
CA ILE A 137 -17.50 -20.40 13.99
C ILE A 137 -18.85 -20.69 13.33
N SER A 138 -18.87 -20.99 12.04
CA SER A 138 -19.97 -21.81 11.50
C SER A 138 -19.67 -22.26 10.09
N SER A 139 -18.99 -23.37 9.99
CA SER A 139 -19.42 -24.52 9.20
C SER A 139 -18.29 -25.52 9.02
N SER A 140 -18.33 -26.59 9.80
CA SER A 140 -17.93 -27.90 9.30
C SER A 140 -18.84 -28.24 8.11
N ALA A 141 -18.50 -27.79 6.94
CA ALA A 141 -19.06 -28.28 5.69
C ALA A 141 -17.99 -28.19 4.62
N SER A 142 -17.51 -29.38 4.27
CA SER A 142 -16.72 -29.68 3.10
C SER A 142 -17.18 -28.88 1.90
N GLY A 143 -16.33 -28.02 1.37
CA GLY A 143 -16.56 -27.32 0.13
C GLY A 143 -15.23 -26.85 -0.44
N ASN A 144 -14.84 -27.43 -1.57
CA ASN A 144 -13.66 -27.09 -2.36
C ASN A 144 -13.44 -25.58 -2.37
N ILE A 145 -12.33 -25.14 -1.81
CA ILE A 145 -11.77 -23.81 -2.09
C ILE A 145 -11.28 -23.90 -3.53
N SER A 146 -12.07 -23.41 -4.46
CA SER A 146 -11.57 -23.04 -5.77
C SER A 146 -10.60 -21.90 -5.50
N GLU A 147 -9.32 -22.12 -5.80
CA GLU A 147 -8.33 -21.06 -5.90
C GLU A 147 -8.91 -19.97 -6.81
N VAL A 148 -9.36 -18.87 -6.19
CA VAL A 148 -9.70 -17.69 -6.94
C VAL A 148 -8.37 -17.09 -7.35
N ASN A 149 -7.96 -17.34 -8.59
CA ASN A 149 -6.83 -16.68 -9.25
C ASN A 149 -7.19 -15.20 -9.47
N ALA A 150 -7.30 -14.42 -8.41
CA ALA A 150 -7.55 -12.98 -8.49
C ALA A 150 -6.31 -12.20 -8.99
N SER A 151 -5.11 -12.77 -8.80
CA SER A 151 -3.85 -12.11 -9.17
C SER A 151 -3.64 -11.94 -10.68
N SER A 152 -4.27 -12.75 -11.53
CA SER A 152 -4.08 -12.65 -13.00
C SER A 152 -4.88 -11.52 -13.66
N ASP A 153 -5.93 -11.03 -13.01
CA ASP A 153 -6.86 -10.08 -13.64
C ASP A 153 -6.38 -8.61 -13.59
N MET A 154 -5.50 -8.26 -12.69
CA MET A 154 -4.95 -6.90 -12.57
C MET A 154 -3.71 -6.66 -13.42
N TYR A 155 -2.92 -7.70 -13.68
CA TYR A 155 -1.76 -7.60 -14.54
C TYR A 155 -2.21 -7.59 -16.01
N GLY A 156 -1.84 -6.51 -16.69
CA GLY A 156 -1.99 -6.37 -18.12
C GLY A 156 -0.79 -6.96 -18.87
N GLU A 157 -0.41 -6.30 -19.95
CA GLU A 157 0.74 -6.67 -20.76
C GLU A 157 2.03 -6.54 -19.95
N ASN A 158 2.93 -7.55 -20.03
CA ASN A 158 4.28 -7.44 -19.51
C ASN A 158 5.12 -6.58 -20.45
N LEU A 159 5.56 -5.43 -19.96
CA LEU A 159 6.40 -4.48 -20.69
C LEU A 159 7.89 -4.87 -20.69
N GLY A 160 8.26 -5.90 -19.93
CA GLY A 160 9.63 -6.38 -19.77
C GLY A 160 10.32 -5.87 -18.51
N VAL A 161 11.65 -6.03 -18.48
CA VAL A 161 12.49 -5.61 -17.35
C VAL A 161 12.93 -4.17 -17.55
N PHE A 162 12.79 -3.35 -16.50
CA PHE A 162 13.22 -1.96 -16.45
C PHE A 162 14.29 -1.77 -15.39
N ASP A 163 15.23 -0.86 -15.66
CA ASP A 163 16.14 -0.32 -14.66
C ASP A 163 15.36 0.65 -13.77
N LEU A 164 15.50 0.50 -12.46
CA LEU A 164 14.86 1.36 -11.48
C LEU A 164 15.89 2.26 -10.81
N THR A 165 15.54 3.53 -10.67
CA THR A 165 16.24 4.54 -9.86
C THR A 165 15.21 5.28 -9.00
N TYR A 166 15.70 6.16 -8.12
CA TYR A 166 14.85 6.89 -7.19
C TYR A 166 15.24 8.36 -7.17
N TYR A 167 14.25 9.24 -7.10
CA TYR A 167 14.46 10.69 -7.06
C TYR A 167 13.55 11.35 -6.03
N CYS A 168 13.92 12.54 -5.60
CA CYS A 168 13.08 13.41 -4.74
C CYS A 168 12.95 14.79 -5.37
N ALA A 169 12.03 15.60 -4.85
CA ALA A 169 11.79 16.96 -5.36
C ALA A 169 12.81 17.99 -4.85
N CYS A 170 14.07 17.61 -4.65
CA CYS A 170 15.13 18.53 -4.21
C CYS A 170 15.92 19.10 -5.42
N GLU A 171 16.64 20.18 -5.22
CA GLU A 171 17.46 20.83 -6.26
C GLU A 171 18.53 19.90 -6.86
N ILE A 172 19.01 18.90 -6.11
CA ILE A 172 20.01 17.93 -6.59
C ILE A 172 19.40 16.95 -7.61
N CYS A 173 18.15 16.50 -7.36
CA CYS A 173 17.48 15.54 -8.23
C CYS A 173 16.74 16.19 -9.41
N CYS A 174 16.20 17.41 -9.21
CA CYS A 174 15.24 18.02 -10.13
C CYS A 174 15.65 19.40 -10.66
N ASP A 175 16.85 19.91 -10.38
CA ASP A 175 17.31 21.27 -10.71
C ASP A 175 16.46 22.40 -10.11
N VAL A 176 15.18 22.16 -9.83
CA VAL A 176 14.23 23.09 -9.19
C VAL A 176 13.33 22.34 -8.21
N GLU A 177 13.15 22.90 -7.03
CA GLU A 177 12.34 22.32 -5.96
C GLU A 177 10.86 22.71 -6.12
N THR A 178 10.19 22.21 -7.13
CA THR A 178 8.77 22.55 -7.39
C THR A 178 7.80 21.54 -6.77
N GLY A 179 8.21 20.27 -6.63
CA GLY A 179 7.31 19.17 -6.24
C GLY A 179 6.14 18.95 -7.22
N ILE A 180 6.28 19.42 -8.46
CA ILE A 180 5.27 19.29 -9.51
C ILE A 180 5.87 18.49 -10.66
N THR A 181 5.15 17.47 -11.10
CA THR A 181 5.51 16.58 -12.20
C THR A 181 5.43 17.27 -13.57
N ALA A 182 5.98 16.65 -14.60
CA ALA A 182 5.85 17.12 -15.99
C ALA A 182 4.39 17.18 -16.49
N THR A 183 3.47 16.40 -15.88
CA THR A 183 2.03 16.47 -16.17
C THR A 183 1.29 17.54 -15.37
N GLY A 184 1.97 18.24 -14.46
CA GLY A 184 1.40 19.33 -13.68
C GLY A 184 0.72 18.87 -12.37
N THR A 185 0.88 17.61 -11.98
CA THR A 185 0.38 17.07 -10.71
C THR A 185 1.44 17.16 -9.62
N PRO A 186 1.08 17.28 -8.32
CA PRO A 186 2.03 17.15 -7.23
C PRO A 186 2.64 15.75 -7.20
N VAL A 187 3.94 15.66 -6.92
CA VAL A 187 4.62 14.37 -6.68
C VAL A 187 4.09 13.71 -5.41
N VAL A 188 3.88 12.40 -5.46
CA VAL A 188 3.43 11.61 -4.31
C VAL A 188 4.24 10.32 -4.23
N GLU A 189 4.87 10.09 -3.07
CA GLU A 189 5.57 8.82 -2.80
C GLU A 189 4.56 7.66 -2.85
N GLY A 190 4.94 6.59 -3.54
CA GLY A 190 4.06 5.45 -3.76
C GLY A 190 3.14 5.55 -4.97
N ARG A 191 3.08 6.70 -5.65
CA ARG A 191 2.26 6.90 -6.85
C ARG A 191 3.09 7.33 -8.05
N THR A 192 3.91 8.35 -7.87
CA THR A 192 4.56 9.05 -8.97
C THR A 192 5.81 8.33 -9.46
N ILE A 193 5.88 8.10 -10.74
CA ILE A 193 7.10 7.67 -11.43
C ILE A 193 7.38 8.57 -12.62
N ALA A 194 8.70 8.80 -12.86
CA ALA A 194 9.19 9.38 -14.11
C ALA A 194 9.55 8.24 -15.08
N VAL A 195 9.20 8.43 -16.34
CA VAL A 195 9.37 7.45 -17.42
C VAL A 195 9.87 8.10 -18.70
N ASP A 196 10.23 7.28 -19.68
CA ASP A 196 10.32 7.71 -21.08
C ASP A 196 8.93 7.66 -21.72
N PRO A 197 8.30 8.81 -22.06
CA PRO A 197 6.96 8.84 -22.61
C PRO A 197 6.80 8.13 -23.96
N SER A 198 7.91 7.83 -24.64
CA SER A 198 7.90 7.04 -25.87
C SER A 198 7.77 5.54 -25.64
N VAL A 199 8.03 5.08 -24.40
CA VAL A 199 7.93 3.68 -23.95
C VAL A 199 6.66 3.48 -23.11
N ILE A 200 6.49 4.33 -22.09
CA ILE A 200 5.31 4.35 -21.23
C ILE A 200 4.68 5.74 -21.32
N PRO A 201 3.55 5.92 -22.01
CA PRO A 201 2.88 7.22 -22.09
C PRO A 201 2.52 7.78 -20.72
N CYS A 202 2.60 9.11 -20.54
CA CYS A 202 2.14 9.75 -19.32
C CYS A 202 0.64 9.46 -19.06
N GLY A 203 0.29 9.27 -17.82
CA GLY A 203 -1.04 8.83 -17.37
C GLY A 203 -1.23 7.31 -17.35
N THR A 204 -0.26 6.55 -17.89
CA THR A 204 -0.33 5.08 -17.83
C THR A 204 -0.08 4.59 -16.41
N GLN A 205 -0.88 3.63 -15.97
CA GLN A 205 -0.63 2.92 -14.73
C GLN A 205 0.13 1.63 -14.99
N VAL A 206 1.16 1.40 -14.20
CA VAL A 206 2.02 0.22 -14.27
C VAL A 206 2.18 -0.44 -12.91
N ILE A 207 2.38 -1.75 -12.92
CA ILE A 207 2.65 -2.54 -11.71
C ILE A 207 4.15 -2.85 -11.69
N ILE A 208 4.82 -2.46 -10.61
CA ILE A 208 6.23 -2.73 -10.33
C ILE A 208 6.33 -3.38 -8.95
N ASN A 209 6.88 -4.57 -8.86
CA ASN A 209 6.99 -5.34 -7.61
C ASN A 209 5.64 -5.47 -6.86
N GLY A 210 4.54 -5.61 -7.61
CA GLY A 210 3.21 -5.76 -7.03
C GLY A 210 2.54 -4.45 -6.60
N HIS A 211 3.14 -3.30 -6.88
CA HIS A 211 2.57 -2.00 -6.55
C HIS A 211 2.21 -1.22 -7.82
N VAL A 212 1.07 -0.54 -7.80
CA VAL A 212 0.59 0.29 -8.92
C VAL A 212 1.17 1.68 -8.81
N PHE A 213 1.84 2.11 -9.88
CA PHE A 213 2.35 3.46 -10.06
C PHE A 213 1.66 4.17 -11.22
N THR A 214 1.68 5.48 -11.22
CA THR A 214 1.22 6.31 -12.33
C THR A 214 2.41 7.02 -12.96
N ALA A 215 2.55 6.90 -14.28
CA ALA A 215 3.54 7.61 -15.06
C ALA A 215 3.14 9.09 -15.18
N GLU A 216 3.56 9.91 -14.24
CA GLU A 216 3.17 11.33 -14.15
C GLU A 216 4.30 12.28 -14.48
N ASP A 217 5.53 11.76 -14.48
CA ASP A 217 6.73 12.58 -14.66
C ASP A 217 7.59 12.09 -15.80
N CYS A 218 8.51 12.91 -16.24
CA CYS A 218 9.54 12.56 -17.19
C CYS A 218 10.80 13.43 -16.95
N GLY A 219 11.95 12.83 -17.12
CA GLY A 219 13.24 13.51 -16.96
C GLY A 219 14.16 13.32 -18.17
N GLY A 220 15.09 14.23 -18.37
CA GLY A 220 16.08 14.14 -19.46
C GLY A 220 16.95 12.89 -19.40
N ALA A 221 17.19 12.36 -18.19
CA ALA A 221 17.98 11.16 -17.92
C ALA A 221 17.16 9.86 -17.96
N VAL A 222 15.82 9.92 -17.90
CA VAL A 222 14.94 8.74 -17.91
C VAL A 222 14.62 8.40 -19.36
N ARG A 223 15.27 7.36 -19.90
CA ARG A 223 15.16 6.96 -21.31
C ARG A 223 15.05 5.45 -21.48
N GLY A 224 14.23 5.03 -22.45
CA GLY A 224 14.01 3.61 -22.76
C GLY A 224 13.38 2.88 -21.59
N ASN A 225 13.86 1.66 -21.32
CA ASN A 225 13.38 0.84 -20.21
C ASN A 225 14.01 1.28 -18.88
N HIS A 226 13.80 2.53 -18.51
CA HIS A 226 14.25 3.13 -17.25
C HIS A 226 13.07 3.85 -16.60
N ILE A 227 12.88 3.59 -15.31
CA ILE A 227 11.86 4.22 -14.46
C ILE A 227 12.57 4.85 -13.26
N ASP A 228 12.21 6.10 -12.97
CA ASP A 228 12.69 6.81 -11.78
C ASP A 228 11.51 6.97 -10.80
N ILE A 229 11.61 6.37 -9.62
CA ILE A 229 10.53 6.31 -8.64
C ILE A 229 10.67 7.46 -7.66
N TYR A 230 9.59 8.23 -7.49
CA TYR A 230 9.60 9.34 -6.54
C TYR A 230 9.60 8.85 -5.09
N VAL A 231 10.47 9.45 -4.28
CA VAL A 231 10.54 9.32 -2.82
C VAL A 231 10.62 10.70 -2.17
N ASN A 232 10.21 10.81 -0.91
CA ASN A 232 10.07 12.11 -0.26
C ASN A 232 11.39 12.79 0.10
N ASP A 233 12.51 12.09 0.14
CA ASP A 233 13.79 12.67 0.54
C ASP A 233 15.00 12.10 -0.23
N HIS A 234 16.05 12.91 -0.29
CA HIS A 234 17.26 12.59 -1.05
C HIS A 234 18.06 11.43 -0.48
N GLN A 235 18.09 11.29 0.85
CA GLN A 235 18.85 10.24 1.50
C GLN A 235 18.24 8.87 1.18
N THR A 236 16.92 8.76 1.22
CA THR A 236 16.19 7.56 0.81
C THR A 236 16.46 7.21 -0.66
N ALA A 237 16.45 8.21 -1.57
CA ALA A 237 16.79 7.97 -2.97
C ALA A 237 18.19 7.37 -3.14
N LEU A 238 19.18 7.85 -2.38
CA LEU A 238 20.54 7.32 -2.39
C LEU A 238 20.65 5.91 -1.80
N GLU A 239 19.94 5.63 -0.73
CA GLU A 239 19.96 4.33 -0.03
C GLU A 239 19.29 3.23 -0.86
N LEU A 240 18.18 3.53 -1.54
CA LEU A 240 17.51 2.61 -2.45
C LEU A 240 18.34 2.35 -3.73
N GLY A 241 19.10 3.32 -4.16
CA GLY A 241 20.13 3.17 -5.19
C GLY A 241 19.57 2.79 -6.56
N ARG A 242 19.93 1.59 -7.06
CA ARG A 242 19.50 1.09 -8.37
C ARG A 242 19.05 -0.36 -8.28
N GLY A 243 18.00 -0.70 -9.03
CA GLY A 243 17.48 -2.04 -9.11
C GLY A 243 16.95 -2.38 -10.50
N GLN A 244 16.36 -3.55 -10.63
CA GLN A 244 15.62 -3.97 -11.82
C GLN A 244 14.34 -4.68 -11.39
N ALA A 245 13.27 -4.49 -12.15
CA ALA A 245 12.03 -5.21 -11.96
C ALA A 245 11.30 -5.46 -13.29
N GLU A 246 10.47 -6.48 -13.33
CA GLU A 246 9.47 -6.65 -14.37
C GLU A 246 8.37 -5.61 -14.17
N VAL A 247 7.94 -5.00 -15.28
CA VAL A 247 6.90 -3.97 -15.30
C VAL A 247 5.73 -4.47 -16.11
N TYR A 248 4.54 -4.32 -15.58
CA TYR A 248 3.29 -4.71 -16.22
C TYR A 248 2.36 -3.51 -16.36
N LEU A 249 1.55 -3.45 -17.40
CA LEU A 249 0.42 -2.52 -17.40
C LEU A 249 -0.56 -2.90 -16.29
N ALA A 250 -1.12 -1.92 -15.59
CA ALA A 250 -2.31 -2.14 -14.77
C ALA A 250 -3.56 -2.18 -15.68
N LYS A 251 -4.51 -3.08 -15.36
CA LYS A 251 -5.79 -3.19 -16.08
C LYS A 251 -6.86 -2.35 -15.43
#